data_5df4f64128bbccc33d20eb22c60a2374
#
_entry.id   5df4f64128bbccc33d20eb22c60a2374
#
_cell.length_a   1.000
_cell.length_b   1.000
_cell.length_c   1.000
_cell.angle_alpha   90.00
_cell.angle_beta   90.00
_cell.angle_gamma   90.00
#
_symmetry.space_group_name_H-M   'P 1'
#
loop_
_entity.id
_entity.type
_entity.pdbx_description
1 polymer ?
#
loop_
_entity_poly.entity_id
_entity_poly.type
_entity_poly.pdbx_seq_one_letter_code
_entity_poly.pdbx_strand_id
1 'polypeptide(L)'
;MQWQISDSERAYLRELAKKQAECAALAKSALDELIATRAREGEKLGTMILERVERMRTLVAEAAPKLPQALADYQERMATRLREAAASLDEERIRQEMGLFATRVDVAEELNRLVAHLDEVARVVGKGGAIGKRLDFLMQELNREANTLASKSVSTEITAIAVDMKLLIEQMREQVQNIE
;
A
#
# COMPACT_ATOMS: atom_id res chain seq x y z
N MET A 1 58.53 40.68 9.47
CA MET A 1 58.97 39.28 9.23
C MET A 1 58.16 38.71 8.09
N GLN A 2 58.75 38.53 6.91
CA GLN A 2 58.10 37.84 5.79
C GLN A 2 58.38 36.33 5.92
N TRP A 3 57.31 35.54 6.17
CA TRP A 3 57.43 34.10 6.18
C TRP A 3 57.54 33.62 4.74
N GLN A 4 58.76 33.13 4.37
CA GLN A 4 58.96 32.49 3.08
C GLN A 4 58.78 30.96 3.24
N ILE A 5 57.85 30.41 2.53
CA ILE A 5 57.60 28.96 2.45
C ILE A 5 58.76 28.33 1.68
N SER A 6 59.43 27.32 2.23
CA SER A 6 60.54 26.59 1.58
C SER A 6 60.05 25.80 0.36
N ASP A 7 60.92 25.45 -0.55
CA ASP A 7 60.59 24.69 -1.75
C ASP A 7 60.07 23.26 -1.41
N SER A 8 60.57 22.67 -0.32
CA SER A 8 60.05 21.38 0.20
C SER A 8 58.61 21.50 0.72
N GLU A 9 58.27 22.56 1.42
CA GLU A 9 56.89 22.81 1.87
C GLU A 9 55.95 23.09 0.72
N ARG A 10 56.41 23.79 -0.29
CA ARG A 10 55.64 24.00 -1.55
C ARG A 10 55.38 22.69 -2.28
N ALA A 11 56.37 21.80 -2.38
CA ALA A 11 56.23 20.49 -3.00
C ALA A 11 55.23 19.62 -2.21
N TYR A 12 55.32 19.61 -0.85
CA TYR A 12 54.39 18.90 0.00
C TYR A 12 52.94 19.41 -0.16
N LEU A 13 52.76 20.75 -0.16
CA LEU A 13 51.45 21.34 -0.34
C LEU A 13 50.81 21.01 -1.72
N ARG A 14 51.63 20.95 -2.78
CA ARG A 14 51.17 20.51 -4.11
C ARG A 14 50.73 19.04 -4.10
N GLU A 15 51.48 18.17 -3.45
CA GLU A 15 51.12 16.76 -3.35
C GLU A 15 49.86 16.56 -2.54
N LEU A 16 49.70 17.30 -1.44
CA LEU A 16 48.48 17.30 -0.63
C LEU A 16 47.27 17.79 -1.40
N ALA A 17 47.39 18.88 -2.15
CA ALA A 17 46.33 19.39 -3.03
C ALA A 17 45.93 18.38 -4.11
N LYS A 18 46.90 17.66 -4.70
CA LYS A 18 46.64 16.61 -5.66
C LYS A 18 45.85 15.44 -5.03
N LYS A 19 46.26 14.95 -3.87
CA LYS A 19 45.55 13.89 -3.13
C LYS A 19 44.12 14.31 -2.74
N GLN A 20 43.93 15.56 -2.32
CA GLN A 20 42.60 16.09 -2.02
C GLN A 20 41.71 16.09 -3.28
N ALA A 21 42.26 16.51 -4.43
CA ALA A 21 41.50 16.50 -5.69
C ALA A 21 41.12 15.06 -6.13
N GLU A 22 42.05 14.11 -5.98
CA GLU A 22 41.80 12.70 -6.28
C GLU A 22 40.73 12.10 -5.33
N CYS A 23 40.78 12.37 -4.04
CA CYS A 23 39.77 11.93 -3.07
C CYS A 23 38.40 12.55 -3.38
N ALA A 24 38.36 13.85 -3.72
CA ALA A 24 37.10 14.51 -4.10
C ALA A 24 36.50 13.92 -5.37
N ALA A 25 37.32 13.60 -6.38
CA ALA A 25 36.87 12.95 -7.62
C ALA A 25 36.32 11.54 -7.37
N LEU A 26 37.01 10.74 -6.54
CA LEU A 26 36.52 9.40 -6.15
C LEU A 26 35.21 9.47 -5.36
N ALA A 27 35.09 10.38 -4.40
CA ALA A 27 33.89 10.59 -3.64
C ALA A 27 32.70 10.99 -4.54
N LYS A 28 32.95 11.90 -5.50
CA LYS A 28 31.92 12.29 -6.47
C LYS A 28 31.48 11.10 -7.34
N SER A 29 32.43 10.33 -7.86
CA SER A 29 32.12 9.15 -8.69
C SER A 29 31.28 8.13 -7.90
N ALA A 30 31.65 7.85 -6.65
CA ALA A 30 30.89 6.94 -5.80
C ALA A 30 29.46 7.42 -5.51
N LEU A 31 29.29 8.74 -5.30
CA LEU A 31 27.96 9.34 -5.10
C LEU A 31 27.13 9.27 -6.39
N ASP A 32 27.72 9.56 -7.54
CA ASP A 32 27.04 9.48 -8.83
C ASP A 32 26.58 8.03 -9.12
N GLU A 33 27.41 7.03 -8.83
CA GLU A 33 27.05 5.61 -8.96
C GLU A 33 25.94 5.21 -7.98
N LEU A 34 26.00 5.67 -6.73
CA LEU A 34 24.97 5.42 -5.72
C LEU A 34 23.63 5.99 -6.19
N ILE A 35 23.59 7.26 -6.63
CA ILE A 35 22.37 7.91 -7.13
C ILE A 35 21.80 7.13 -8.33
N ALA A 36 22.63 6.74 -9.28
CA ALA A 36 22.21 5.98 -10.45
C ALA A 36 21.64 4.60 -10.07
N THR A 37 22.26 3.92 -9.11
CA THR A 37 21.79 2.62 -8.61
C THR A 37 20.46 2.74 -7.90
N ARG A 38 20.32 3.70 -6.99
CA ARG A 38 19.06 3.96 -6.29
C ARG A 38 17.92 4.36 -7.24
N ALA A 39 18.21 5.14 -8.28
CA ALA A 39 17.21 5.48 -9.28
C ALA A 39 16.68 4.22 -10.01
N ARG A 40 17.58 3.32 -10.44
CA ARG A 40 17.19 2.06 -11.09
C ARG A 40 16.41 1.13 -10.16
N GLU A 41 16.79 1.04 -8.89
CA GLU A 41 16.08 0.23 -7.90
C GLU A 41 14.70 0.80 -7.63
N GLY A 42 14.58 2.12 -7.44
CA GLY A 42 13.31 2.80 -7.23
C GLY A 42 12.34 2.61 -8.40
N GLU A 43 12.82 2.65 -9.65
CA GLU A 43 12.01 2.39 -10.85
C GLU A 43 11.45 0.95 -10.85
N LYS A 44 12.29 -0.04 -10.54
CA LYS A 44 11.85 -1.44 -10.44
C LYS A 44 10.80 -1.63 -9.35
N LEU A 45 11.03 -1.07 -8.16
CA LEU A 45 10.09 -1.14 -7.05
C LEU A 45 8.77 -0.45 -7.40
N GLY A 46 8.81 0.70 -8.06
CA GLY A 46 7.63 1.39 -8.57
C GLY A 46 6.82 0.53 -9.53
N THR A 47 7.48 -0.10 -10.49
CA THR A 47 6.85 -1.03 -11.44
C THR A 47 6.17 -2.19 -10.72
N MET A 48 6.86 -2.82 -9.77
CA MET A 48 6.31 -3.92 -8.97
C MET A 48 5.08 -3.52 -8.14
N ILE A 49 5.04 -2.29 -7.61
CA ILE A 49 3.87 -1.78 -6.89
C ILE A 49 2.72 -1.55 -7.87
N LEU A 50 2.95 -0.95 -9.02
CA LEU A 50 1.91 -0.69 -10.03
C LEU A 50 1.29 -1.99 -10.57
N GLU A 51 2.08 -3.03 -10.79
CA GLU A 51 1.56 -4.35 -11.19
C GLU A 51 0.58 -4.92 -10.15
N ARG A 52 0.87 -4.74 -8.86
CA ARG A 52 -0.02 -5.19 -7.78
C ARG A 52 -1.26 -4.32 -7.66
N VAL A 53 -1.14 -3.02 -7.90
CA VAL A 53 -2.29 -2.10 -8.00
C VAL A 53 -3.25 -2.57 -9.10
N GLU A 54 -2.77 -2.92 -10.28
CA GLU A 54 -3.60 -3.44 -11.36
C GLU A 54 -4.25 -4.78 -11.00
N ARG A 55 -3.51 -5.67 -10.35
CA ARG A 55 -4.09 -6.92 -9.85
C ARG A 55 -5.19 -6.68 -8.82
N MET A 56 -5.01 -5.72 -7.91
CA MET A 56 -6.05 -5.33 -6.95
C MET A 56 -7.27 -4.71 -7.64
N ARG A 57 -7.09 -3.88 -8.65
CA ARG A 57 -8.21 -3.35 -9.46
C ARG A 57 -9.02 -4.47 -10.11
N THR A 58 -8.35 -5.51 -10.62
CA THR A 58 -9.00 -6.70 -11.14
C THR A 58 -9.86 -7.38 -10.06
N LEU A 59 -9.33 -7.58 -8.86
CA LEU A 59 -10.07 -8.17 -7.75
C LEU A 59 -11.29 -7.33 -7.34
N VAL A 60 -11.16 -6.00 -7.33
CA VAL A 60 -12.31 -5.10 -7.09
C VAL A 60 -13.38 -5.27 -8.18
N ALA A 61 -12.96 -5.33 -9.45
CA ALA A 61 -13.87 -5.53 -10.57
C ALA A 61 -14.53 -6.92 -10.54
N GLU A 62 -13.89 -7.95 -9.99
CA GLU A 62 -14.47 -9.28 -9.77
C GLU A 62 -15.46 -9.30 -8.60
N ALA A 63 -15.22 -8.52 -7.54
CA ALA A 63 -16.08 -8.47 -6.35
C ALA A 63 -17.36 -7.67 -6.60
N ALA A 64 -17.26 -6.52 -7.27
CA ALA A 64 -18.36 -5.57 -7.44
C ALA A 64 -19.65 -6.18 -8.01
N PRO A 65 -19.66 -6.99 -9.10
CA PRO A 65 -20.87 -7.57 -9.65
C PRO A 65 -21.48 -8.68 -8.77
N LYS A 66 -20.71 -9.25 -7.83
CA LYS A 66 -21.17 -10.31 -6.92
C LYS A 66 -21.91 -9.77 -5.69
N LEU A 67 -21.71 -8.49 -5.36
CA LEU A 67 -22.29 -7.87 -4.16
C LEU A 67 -23.83 -7.87 -4.16
N PRO A 68 -24.53 -7.48 -5.23
CA PRO A 68 -25.99 -7.45 -5.22
C PRO A 68 -26.61 -8.82 -4.94
N GLN A 69 -26.10 -9.87 -5.57
CA GLN A 69 -26.59 -11.23 -5.35
C GLN A 69 -26.27 -11.72 -3.93
N ALA A 70 -25.04 -11.52 -3.47
CA ALA A 70 -24.66 -11.92 -2.12
C ALA A 70 -25.49 -11.23 -1.04
N LEU A 71 -25.85 -9.96 -1.26
CA LEU A 71 -26.74 -9.22 -0.37
C LEU A 71 -28.18 -9.75 -0.39
N ALA A 72 -28.70 -10.04 -1.59
CA ALA A 72 -30.04 -10.60 -1.75
C ALA A 72 -30.15 -11.98 -1.05
N ASP A 73 -29.17 -12.87 -1.25
CA ASP A 73 -29.12 -14.18 -0.60
C ASP A 73 -29.02 -14.04 0.94
N TYR A 74 -28.27 -13.04 1.42
CA TYR A 74 -28.17 -12.75 2.83
C TYR A 74 -29.49 -12.25 3.41
N GLN A 75 -30.18 -11.34 2.70
CA GLN A 75 -31.51 -10.85 3.10
C GLN A 75 -32.53 -11.97 3.20
N GLU A 76 -32.56 -12.90 2.26
CA GLU A 76 -33.47 -14.05 2.29
C GLU A 76 -33.20 -14.96 3.50
N ARG A 77 -31.92 -15.31 3.73
CA ARG A 77 -31.54 -16.08 4.93
C ARG A 77 -31.92 -15.37 6.23
N MET A 78 -31.71 -14.04 6.28
CA MET A 78 -32.08 -13.23 7.43
C MET A 78 -33.60 -13.23 7.64
N ALA A 79 -34.39 -13.01 6.60
CA ALA A 79 -35.85 -13.04 6.68
C ALA A 79 -36.37 -14.38 7.21
N THR A 80 -35.74 -15.49 6.82
CA THR A 80 -36.08 -16.83 7.32
C THR A 80 -35.80 -16.95 8.82
N ARG A 81 -34.60 -16.55 9.26
CA ARG A 81 -34.22 -16.56 10.69
C ARG A 81 -35.13 -15.68 11.56
N LEU A 82 -35.49 -14.50 11.05
CA LEU A 82 -36.39 -13.59 11.75
C LEU A 82 -37.79 -14.18 11.88
N ARG A 83 -38.32 -14.89 10.86
CA ARG A 83 -39.61 -15.56 10.95
C ARG A 83 -39.58 -16.70 11.98
N GLU A 84 -38.50 -17.48 12.04
CA GLU A 84 -38.30 -18.52 13.03
C GLU A 84 -38.23 -17.97 14.45
N ALA A 85 -37.48 -16.86 14.66
CA ALA A 85 -37.36 -16.21 15.94
C ALA A 85 -38.68 -15.56 16.39
N ALA A 86 -39.44 -14.94 15.47
CA ALA A 86 -40.76 -14.40 15.74
C ALA A 86 -41.75 -15.48 16.13
N ALA A 87 -41.70 -16.64 15.48
CA ALA A 87 -42.55 -17.78 15.83
C ALA A 87 -42.26 -18.34 17.25
N SER A 88 -41.01 -18.19 17.74
CA SER A 88 -40.61 -18.57 19.10
C SER A 88 -40.76 -17.42 20.12
N LEU A 89 -41.22 -16.23 19.72
CA LEU A 89 -41.31 -15.02 20.55
C LEU A 89 -39.96 -14.62 21.18
N ASP A 90 -38.85 -14.91 20.50
CA ASP A 90 -37.48 -14.60 20.95
C ASP A 90 -37.07 -13.19 20.49
N GLU A 91 -37.47 -12.17 21.25
CA GLU A 91 -37.16 -10.77 20.96
C GLU A 91 -35.67 -10.44 21.00
N GLU A 92 -34.89 -11.13 21.85
CA GLU A 92 -33.45 -10.93 21.96
C GLU A 92 -32.74 -11.39 20.67
N ARG A 93 -33.12 -12.56 20.14
CA ARG A 93 -32.61 -13.08 18.88
C ARG A 93 -32.97 -12.18 17.70
N ILE A 94 -34.18 -11.62 17.69
CA ILE A 94 -34.60 -10.63 16.65
C ILE A 94 -33.67 -9.41 16.69
N ARG A 95 -33.40 -8.83 17.86
CA ARG A 95 -32.50 -7.67 18.02
C ARG A 95 -31.08 -7.99 17.57
N GLN A 96 -30.55 -9.15 17.92
CA GLN A 96 -29.20 -9.60 17.51
C GLN A 96 -29.09 -9.74 15.98
N GLU A 97 -30.05 -10.40 15.33
CA GLU A 97 -30.05 -10.58 13.88
C GLU A 97 -30.19 -9.21 13.14
N MET A 98 -31.02 -8.30 13.63
CA MET A 98 -31.13 -6.95 13.06
C MET A 98 -29.82 -6.14 13.22
N GLY A 99 -29.14 -6.25 14.36
CA GLY A 99 -27.85 -5.63 14.59
C GLY A 99 -26.78 -6.15 13.62
N LEU A 100 -26.73 -7.45 13.41
CA LEU A 100 -25.81 -8.07 12.43
C LEU A 100 -26.12 -7.61 11.00
N PHE A 101 -27.36 -7.47 10.62
CA PHE A 101 -27.76 -6.96 9.31
C PHE A 101 -27.26 -5.54 9.07
N ALA A 102 -27.49 -4.64 10.04
CA ALA A 102 -27.11 -3.24 9.92
C ALA A 102 -25.60 -3.04 9.70
N THR A 103 -24.76 -3.92 10.27
CA THR A 103 -23.29 -3.81 10.12
C THR A 103 -22.76 -4.32 8.77
N ARG A 104 -23.57 -5.06 7.99
CA ARG A 104 -23.11 -5.75 6.77
C ARG A 104 -23.63 -5.14 5.46
N VAL A 105 -24.45 -4.08 5.54
CA VAL A 105 -25.12 -3.53 4.34
C VAL A 105 -24.19 -2.68 3.47
N ASP A 106 -23.11 -2.14 4.02
CA ASP A 106 -22.33 -1.07 3.35
C ASP A 106 -20.97 -1.55 2.81
N VAL A 107 -20.95 -2.73 2.17
CA VAL A 107 -19.72 -3.29 1.57
C VAL A 107 -19.29 -2.54 0.29
N ALA A 108 -20.23 -1.86 -0.36
CA ALA A 108 -19.95 -1.08 -1.57
C ALA A 108 -19.06 0.14 -1.27
N GLU A 109 -19.17 0.72 -0.08
CA GLU A 109 -18.33 1.84 0.33
C GLU A 109 -16.85 1.42 0.44
N GLU A 110 -16.56 0.26 1.03
CA GLU A 110 -15.20 -0.27 1.16
C GLU A 110 -14.56 -0.50 -0.21
N LEU A 111 -15.31 -1.02 -1.20
CA LEU A 111 -14.80 -1.18 -2.56
C LEU A 111 -14.49 0.18 -3.22
N ASN A 112 -15.35 1.18 -3.05
CA ASN A 112 -15.11 2.51 -3.58
C ASN A 112 -13.88 3.17 -2.94
N ARG A 113 -13.68 3.00 -1.64
CA ARG A 113 -12.50 3.49 -0.92
C ARG A 113 -11.23 2.77 -1.37
N LEU A 114 -11.28 1.45 -1.59
CA LEU A 114 -10.17 0.69 -2.16
C LEU A 114 -9.75 1.27 -3.53
N VAL A 115 -10.69 1.54 -4.42
CA VAL A 115 -10.40 2.16 -5.73
C VAL A 115 -9.72 3.51 -5.55
N ALA A 116 -10.27 4.38 -4.70
CA ALA A 116 -9.71 5.71 -4.46
C ALA A 116 -8.27 5.65 -3.90
N HIS A 117 -8.01 4.72 -2.98
CA HIS A 117 -6.66 4.52 -2.44
C HIS A 117 -5.70 3.94 -3.47
N LEU A 118 -6.13 3.01 -4.33
CA LEU A 118 -5.33 2.46 -5.43
C LEU A 118 -4.95 3.53 -6.45
N ASP A 119 -5.88 4.42 -6.80
CA ASP A 119 -5.62 5.54 -7.69
C ASP A 119 -4.59 6.51 -7.08
N GLU A 120 -4.71 6.76 -5.77
CA GLU A 120 -3.75 7.59 -5.06
C GLU A 120 -2.36 6.93 -4.99
N VAL A 121 -2.27 5.61 -4.78
CA VAL A 121 -0.99 4.87 -4.85
C VAL A 121 -0.34 5.05 -6.22
N ALA A 122 -1.09 4.82 -7.30
CA ALA A 122 -0.58 4.98 -8.66
C ALA A 122 -0.10 6.41 -8.93
N ARG A 123 -0.85 7.43 -8.46
CA ARG A 123 -0.49 8.84 -8.59
C ARG A 123 0.80 9.17 -7.83
N VAL A 124 0.94 8.67 -6.60
CA VAL A 124 2.11 8.92 -5.75
C VAL A 124 3.36 8.26 -6.34
N VAL A 125 3.26 7.01 -6.80
CA VAL A 125 4.37 6.30 -7.47
C VAL A 125 4.78 7.04 -8.74
N GLY A 126 3.83 7.47 -9.58
CA GLY A 126 4.10 8.23 -10.81
C GLY A 126 4.74 9.60 -10.57
N LYS A 127 4.49 10.23 -9.41
CA LYS A 127 5.12 11.50 -9.04
C LYS A 127 6.59 11.34 -8.68
N GLY A 128 6.96 10.21 -8.07
CA GLY A 128 8.32 9.96 -7.59
C GLY A 128 8.76 10.86 -6.43
N GLY A 129 10.06 10.85 -6.13
CA GLY A 129 10.66 11.59 -5.03
C GLY A 129 10.58 10.83 -3.69
N ALA A 130 10.65 11.53 -2.56
CA ALA A 130 10.59 10.94 -1.22
C ALA A 130 9.14 10.56 -0.86
N ILE A 131 8.66 9.42 -1.37
CA ILE A 131 7.26 8.97 -1.30
C ILE A 131 7.00 7.87 -0.28
N GLY A 132 8.03 7.26 0.32
CA GLY A 132 7.91 6.08 1.18
C GLY A 132 6.89 6.25 2.31
N LYS A 133 6.95 7.33 3.10
CA LYS A 133 5.98 7.60 4.18
C LYS A 133 4.53 7.73 3.70
N ARG A 134 4.33 8.31 2.51
CA ARG A 134 2.99 8.45 1.93
C ARG A 134 2.46 7.11 1.47
N LEU A 135 3.30 6.29 0.85
CA LEU A 135 2.93 4.94 0.43
C LEU A 135 2.63 4.04 1.64
N ASP A 136 3.45 4.10 2.70
CA ASP A 136 3.18 3.33 3.93
C ASP A 136 1.81 3.65 4.53
N PHE A 137 1.44 4.94 4.60
CA PHE A 137 0.10 5.35 5.01
C PHE A 137 -0.99 4.75 4.10
N LEU A 138 -0.80 4.80 2.77
CA LEU A 138 -1.77 4.24 1.83
C LEU A 138 -1.89 2.72 1.95
N MET A 139 -0.80 2.00 2.24
CA MET A 139 -0.86 0.56 2.53
C MET A 139 -1.68 0.26 3.79
N GLN A 140 -1.58 1.10 4.83
CA GLN A 140 -2.40 0.95 6.03
C GLN A 140 -3.88 1.17 5.73
N GLU A 141 -4.24 2.21 4.95
CA GLU A 141 -5.63 2.45 4.56
C GLU A 141 -6.18 1.32 3.68
N LEU A 142 -5.43 0.87 2.67
CA LEU A 142 -5.83 -0.29 1.86
C LEU A 142 -6.06 -1.54 2.71
N ASN A 143 -5.18 -1.81 3.68
CA ASN A 143 -5.34 -2.95 4.60
C ASN A 143 -6.57 -2.80 5.49
N ARG A 144 -6.87 -1.60 5.95
CA ARG A 144 -8.07 -1.29 6.72
C ARG A 144 -9.33 -1.60 5.91
N GLU A 145 -9.42 -1.08 4.68
CA GLU A 145 -10.59 -1.31 3.82
C GLU A 145 -10.74 -2.80 3.44
N ALA A 146 -9.65 -3.50 3.13
CA ALA A 146 -9.67 -4.94 2.85
C ALA A 146 -10.10 -5.77 4.08
N ASN A 147 -9.67 -5.41 5.29
CA ASN A 147 -10.12 -6.05 6.53
C ASN A 147 -11.61 -5.81 6.78
N THR A 148 -12.09 -4.59 6.57
CA THR A 148 -13.51 -4.24 6.73
C THR A 148 -14.36 -4.99 5.70
N LEU A 149 -13.92 -5.06 4.44
CA LEU A 149 -14.55 -5.85 3.39
C LEU A 149 -14.66 -7.32 3.79
N ALA A 150 -13.57 -7.94 4.29
CA ALA A 150 -13.57 -9.33 4.74
C ALA A 150 -14.53 -9.57 5.91
N SER A 151 -14.58 -8.66 6.89
CA SER A 151 -15.40 -8.80 8.11
C SER A 151 -16.89 -8.55 7.86
N LYS A 152 -17.22 -7.64 6.97
CA LYS A 152 -18.60 -7.31 6.58
C LYS A 152 -19.15 -8.27 5.51
N SER A 153 -18.30 -8.98 4.79
CA SER A 153 -18.70 -9.87 3.70
C SER A 153 -19.71 -10.93 4.18
N VAL A 154 -20.75 -11.12 3.38
CA VAL A 154 -21.79 -12.14 3.56
C VAL A 154 -21.62 -13.34 2.60
N SER A 155 -20.58 -13.31 1.76
CA SER A 155 -20.23 -14.30 0.75
C SER A 155 -18.82 -14.82 0.99
N THR A 156 -18.64 -16.14 0.93
CA THR A 156 -17.32 -16.80 1.01
C THR A 156 -16.42 -16.39 -0.15
N GLU A 157 -16.99 -16.15 -1.34
CA GLU A 157 -16.24 -15.71 -2.52
C GLU A 157 -15.67 -14.30 -2.34
N ILE A 158 -16.48 -13.36 -1.83
CA ILE A 158 -16.02 -11.99 -1.56
C ILE A 158 -14.99 -11.98 -0.43
N THR A 159 -15.17 -12.84 0.58
CA THR A 159 -14.17 -13.01 1.64
C THR A 159 -12.84 -13.52 1.09
N ALA A 160 -12.85 -14.50 0.18
CA ALA A 160 -11.64 -15.00 -0.48
C ALA A 160 -10.94 -13.89 -1.28
N ILE A 161 -11.69 -13.11 -2.06
CA ILE A 161 -11.14 -11.95 -2.80
C ILE A 161 -10.49 -10.95 -1.82
N ALA A 162 -11.12 -10.65 -0.70
CA ALA A 162 -10.57 -9.75 0.30
C ALA A 162 -9.26 -10.29 0.92
N VAL A 163 -9.14 -11.59 1.11
CA VAL A 163 -7.89 -12.25 1.56
C VAL A 163 -6.80 -12.11 0.50
N ASP A 164 -7.10 -12.32 -0.77
CA ASP A 164 -6.15 -12.12 -1.87
C ASP A 164 -5.69 -10.67 -1.96
N MET A 165 -6.60 -9.70 -1.77
CA MET A 165 -6.25 -8.28 -1.67
C MET A 165 -5.26 -8.01 -0.53
N LYS A 166 -5.49 -8.58 0.65
CA LYS A 166 -4.58 -8.44 1.80
C LYS A 166 -3.18 -8.98 1.51
N LEU A 167 -3.07 -10.10 0.81
CA LEU A 167 -1.79 -10.65 0.39
C LEU A 167 -1.03 -9.68 -0.53
N LEU A 168 -1.72 -9.08 -1.50
CA LEU A 168 -1.13 -8.09 -2.41
C LEU A 168 -0.71 -6.81 -1.66
N ILE A 169 -1.51 -6.37 -0.69
CA ILE A 169 -1.20 -5.20 0.13
C ILE A 169 0.07 -5.45 0.96
N GLU A 170 0.20 -6.62 1.57
CA GLU A 170 1.40 -6.96 2.35
C GLU A 170 2.65 -7.02 1.46
N GLN A 171 2.54 -7.62 0.26
CA GLN A 171 3.61 -7.60 -0.73
C GLN A 171 4.02 -6.19 -1.14
N MET A 172 3.05 -5.27 -1.35
CA MET A 172 3.36 -3.87 -1.64
C MET A 172 4.03 -3.19 -0.44
N ARG A 173 3.55 -3.45 0.78
CA ARG A 173 4.09 -2.87 2.01
C ARG A 173 5.55 -3.25 2.22
N GLU A 174 5.91 -4.53 2.00
CA GLU A 174 7.30 -4.97 2.04
C GLU A 174 8.19 -4.21 1.04
N GLN A 175 7.69 -3.94 -0.17
CA GLN A 175 8.43 -3.17 -1.17
C GLN A 175 8.55 -1.69 -0.77
N VAL A 176 7.49 -1.10 -0.20
CA VAL A 176 7.47 0.30 0.26
C VAL A 176 8.53 0.55 1.33
N GLN A 177 8.80 -0.41 2.22
CA GLN A 177 9.84 -0.31 3.24
C GLN A 177 11.26 -0.19 2.66
N ASN A 178 11.45 -0.58 1.39
CA ASN A 178 12.71 -0.49 0.67
C ASN A 178 12.81 0.76 -0.23
N ILE A 179 11.71 1.55 -0.32
CA ILE A 179 11.67 2.81 -1.06
C ILE A 179 11.97 3.97 -0.10
N GLU A 180 13.04 4.70 -0.37
CA GLU A 180 13.35 5.97 0.28
C GLU A 180 13.27 7.13 -0.72
#